data_6474223fccd0c8e57250f5710e43b88d
#
_entry.id   6474223fccd0c8e57250f5710e43b88d
#
_cell.length_a   1.000
_cell.length_b   1.000
_cell.length_c   1.000
_cell.angle_alpha   90.00
_cell.angle_beta   90.00
_cell.angle_gamma   90.00
#
_symmetry.space_group_name_H-M   'P 1'
#
loop_
_entity.id
_entity.type
_entity.pdbx_description
1 polymer ?
#
loop_
_entity_poly.entity_id
_entity_poly.type
_entity_poly.pdbx_seq_one_letter_code
_entity_poly.pdbx_strand_id
1 'polypeptide(L)'
;EGKNAPAQGPSLDVNALSHPSLATSRRTVCETLAALGDGPTAAAVLKVGARIDLSVNTALDSAPCAPASSLFTGVLYEAIEECAPNAWASTGAEHVSIFSGLFGVLSPRDFIPDHRLAMGVSLPDLGVLSTWWAPRLDEALSAEASERIIIDGRSGPYRAACKAPW
;
A
#
# COMPACT_ATOMS: atom_id res chain seq x y z
N GLU A 1 4.79 6.18 -6.54
CA GLU A 1 5.56 5.11 -5.90
C GLU A 1 6.16 4.20 -6.95
N GLY A 2 7.49 4.04 -6.92
CA GLY A 2 8.19 3.06 -7.73
C GLY A 2 7.88 1.66 -7.23
N LYS A 3 7.81 0.69 -8.15
CA LYS A 3 7.61 -0.72 -7.82
C LYS A 3 8.34 -1.62 -8.81
N ASN A 4 8.80 -2.76 -8.30
CA ASN A 4 9.36 -3.84 -9.10
C ASN A 4 8.26 -4.89 -9.32
N ALA A 5 7.69 -4.91 -10.53
CA ALA A 5 6.67 -5.90 -10.87
C ALA A 5 7.25 -7.32 -10.80
N PRO A 6 6.67 -8.23 -10.00
CA PRO A 6 7.15 -9.61 -9.94
C PRO A 6 6.77 -10.36 -11.22
N ALA A 7 7.69 -11.18 -11.73
CA ALA A 7 7.43 -12.03 -12.90
C ALA A 7 6.61 -13.29 -12.54
N GLN A 8 6.68 -13.73 -11.29
CA GLN A 8 6.01 -14.92 -10.77
C GLN A 8 5.65 -14.70 -9.30
N GLY A 9 4.63 -15.40 -8.83
CA GLY A 9 4.20 -15.33 -7.43
C GLY A 9 2.77 -15.84 -7.27
N PRO A 10 2.29 -15.96 -6.03
CA PRO A 10 0.89 -16.27 -5.76
C PRO A 10 -0.03 -15.14 -6.24
N SER A 11 -1.31 -15.43 -6.45
CA SER A 11 -2.34 -14.41 -6.63
C SER A 11 -2.65 -13.69 -5.32
N LEU A 12 -3.26 -12.51 -5.40
CA LEU A 12 -3.64 -11.73 -4.24
C LEU A 12 -4.69 -12.46 -3.38
N ASP A 13 -4.38 -12.61 -2.10
CA ASP A 13 -5.37 -12.96 -1.08
C ASP A 13 -5.43 -11.85 -0.02
N VAL A 14 -6.43 -10.99 -0.11
CA VAL A 14 -6.60 -9.88 0.83
C VAL A 14 -6.87 -10.32 2.27
N ASN A 15 -7.33 -11.58 2.48
CA ASN A 15 -7.57 -12.12 3.82
C ASN A 15 -6.28 -12.62 4.49
N ALA A 16 -5.27 -12.96 3.68
CA ALA A 16 -3.97 -13.40 4.19
C ALA A 16 -3.04 -12.23 4.55
N LEU A 17 -3.41 -11.00 4.21
CA LEU A 17 -2.62 -9.81 4.54
C LEU A 17 -2.71 -9.49 6.04
N SER A 18 -1.66 -8.91 6.58
CA SER A 18 -1.62 -8.37 7.95
C SER A 18 -2.81 -7.45 8.21
N HIS A 19 -3.25 -7.31 9.46
CA HIS A 19 -4.44 -6.54 9.84
C HIS A 19 -5.72 -6.99 9.10
N PRO A 20 -6.22 -8.20 9.38
CA PRO A 20 -7.36 -8.80 8.67
C PRO A 20 -8.67 -8.00 8.81
N SER A 21 -8.80 -7.14 9.81
CA SER A 21 -9.93 -6.20 9.95
C SER A 21 -10.07 -5.27 8.74
N LEU A 22 -8.98 -5.02 8.00
CA LEU A 22 -8.98 -4.19 6.79
C LEU A 22 -9.40 -4.93 5.51
N ALA A 23 -9.64 -6.25 5.54
CA ALA A 23 -9.87 -7.05 4.34
C ALA A 23 -11.05 -6.53 3.48
N THR A 24 -12.19 -6.21 4.10
CA THR A 24 -13.34 -5.65 3.39
C THR A 24 -13.02 -4.29 2.75
N SER A 25 -12.33 -3.43 3.48
CA SER A 25 -11.92 -2.12 2.98
C SER A 25 -10.94 -2.25 1.81
N ARG A 26 -10.01 -3.17 1.86
CA ARG A 26 -9.07 -3.48 0.77
C ARG A 26 -9.80 -3.93 -0.50
N ARG A 27 -10.78 -4.83 -0.38
CA ARG A 27 -11.61 -5.25 -1.55
C ARG A 27 -12.30 -4.05 -2.18
N THR A 28 -12.94 -3.21 -1.39
CA THR A 28 -13.62 -2.00 -1.89
C THR A 28 -12.66 -1.12 -2.69
N VAL A 29 -11.44 -0.87 -2.18
CA VAL A 29 -10.47 -0.03 -2.91
C VAL A 29 -9.97 -0.74 -4.17
N CYS A 30 -9.70 -2.05 -4.12
CA CYS A 30 -9.27 -2.84 -5.29
C CYS A 30 -10.34 -2.81 -6.40
N GLU A 31 -11.60 -3.06 -6.05
CA GLU A 31 -12.73 -3.05 -7.00
C GLU A 31 -12.93 -1.66 -7.61
N THR A 32 -12.89 -0.60 -6.78
CA THR A 32 -13.00 0.78 -7.25
C THR A 32 -11.86 1.16 -8.18
N LEU A 33 -10.63 0.75 -7.84
CA LEU A 33 -9.46 1.01 -8.69
C LEU A 33 -9.54 0.26 -10.02
N ALA A 34 -9.89 -1.02 -9.99
CA ALA A 34 -10.02 -1.84 -11.21
C ALA A 34 -11.14 -1.30 -12.13
N ALA A 35 -12.24 -0.82 -11.56
CA ALA A 35 -13.36 -0.24 -12.31
C ALA A 35 -13.00 1.06 -13.07
N LEU A 36 -11.92 1.77 -12.69
CA LEU A 36 -11.43 2.93 -13.46
C LEU A 36 -10.89 2.54 -14.83
N GLY A 37 -10.48 1.27 -15.00
CA GLY A 37 -9.78 0.83 -16.20
C GLY A 37 -8.37 1.39 -16.30
N ASP A 38 -7.83 1.40 -17.52
CA ASP A 38 -6.43 1.77 -17.82
C ASP A 38 -6.30 2.97 -18.79
N GLY A 39 -7.45 3.57 -19.15
CA GLY A 39 -7.52 4.64 -20.12
C GLY A 39 -7.17 6.05 -19.60
N PRO A 40 -7.30 7.07 -20.45
CA PRO A 40 -6.97 8.47 -20.10
C PRO A 40 -7.73 9.01 -18.89
N THR A 41 -8.97 8.57 -18.68
CA THR A 41 -9.78 8.94 -17.51
C THR A 41 -9.15 8.42 -16.21
N ALA A 42 -8.71 7.17 -16.22
CA ALA A 42 -7.98 6.59 -15.07
C ALA A 42 -6.69 7.36 -14.80
N ALA A 43 -5.91 7.67 -15.84
CA ALA A 43 -4.66 8.44 -15.70
C ALA A 43 -4.91 9.84 -15.09
N ALA A 44 -5.99 10.50 -15.48
CA ALA A 44 -6.37 11.81 -14.92
C ALA A 44 -6.77 11.70 -13.42
N VAL A 45 -7.59 10.70 -13.05
CA VAL A 45 -8.00 10.45 -11.67
C VAL A 45 -6.79 10.12 -10.79
N LEU A 46 -5.91 9.25 -11.26
CA LEU A 46 -4.73 8.79 -10.54
C LEU A 46 -3.59 9.83 -10.53
N LYS A 47 -3.73 10.91 -11.31
CA LYS A 47 -2.72 11.99 -11.46
C LYS A 47 -1.37 11.45 -11.91
N VAL A 48 -1.37 10.52 -12.83
CA VAL A 48 -0.15 9.92 -13.41
C VAL A 48 0.05 10.35 -14.85
N GLY A 49 1.30 10.33 -15.29
CA GLY A 49 1.64 10.67 -16.68
C GLY A 49 1.11 9.62 -17.68
N ALA A 50 0.79 10.08 -18.91
CA ALA A 50 0.22 9.24 -19.96
C ALA A 50 1.09 8.03 -20.41
N ARG A 51 2.35 7.97 -19.96
CA ARG A 51 3.26 6.84 -20.27
C ARG A 51 3.26 5.75 -19.20
N ILE A 52 2.52 5.95 -18.11
CA ILE A 52 2.45 4.96 -17.02
C ILE A 52 1.46 3.88 -17.45
N ASP A 53 1.92 2.64 -17.38
CA ASP A 53 1.06 1.47 -17.60
C ASP A 53 0.09 1.32 -16.42
N LEU A 54 -1.20 1.44 -16.71
CA LEU A 54 -2.30 1.28 -15.75
C LEU A 54 -2.99 -0.07 -15.86
N SER A 55 -2.64 -0.91 -16.84
CA SER A 55 -3.21 -2.25 -16.98
C SER A 55 -2.97 -3.11 -15.74
N VAL A 56 -1.90 -2.85 -15.00
CA VAL A 56 -1.62 -3.49 -13.69
C VAL A 56 -2.76 -3.31 -12.67
N ASN A 57 -3.50 -2.21 -12.74
CA ASN A 57 -4.61 -1.93 -11.83
C ASN A 57 -5.88 -2.72 -12.17
N THR A 58 -6.02 -3.20 -13.40
CA THR A 58 -7.17 -4.01 -13.85
C THR A 58 -6.96 -5.50 -13.64
N ALA A 59 -5.74 -5.91 -13.33
CA ALA A 59 -5.34 -7.31 -13.18
C ALA A 59 -4.99 -7.71 -11.74
N LEU A 60 -5.40 -6.92 -10.73
CA LEU A 60 -4.98 -7.10 -9.33
C LEU A 60 -5.18 -8.51 -8.78
N ASP A 61 -6.32 -9.16 -9.11
CA ASP A 61 -6.68 -10.48 -8.59
C ASP A 61 -5.89 -11.62 -9.25
N SER A 62 -5.36 -11.40 -10.46
CA SER A 62 -4.65 -12.42 -11.25
C SER A 62 -3.15 -12.16 -11.38
N ALA A 63 -2.71 -10.95 -11.06
CA ALA A 63 -1.30 -10.57 -11.16
C ALA A 63 -0.46 -11.30 -10.09
N PRO A 64 0.80 -11.67 -10.43
CA PRO A 64 1.70 -12.25 -9.46
C PRO A 64 2.01 -11.27 -8.34
N CYS A 65 2.05 -11.77 -7.11
CA CYS A 65 2.38 -11.00 -5.92
C CYS A 65 3.82 -11.25 -5.46
N ALA A 66 4.42 -10.24 -4.83
CA ALA A 66 5.69 -10.34 -4.13
C ALA A 66 5.56 -9.72 -2.72
N PRO A 67 6.49 -10.00 -1.79
CA PRO A 67 6.52 -9.31 -0.51
C PRO A 67 6.57 -7.78 -0.69
N ALA A 68 5.81 -7.05 0.10
CA ALA A 68 5.74 -5.59 0.02
C ALA A 68 7.12 -4.94 0.10
N SER A 69 8.02 -5.47 0.93
CA SER A 69 9.40 -4.99 1.07
C SER A 69 10.22 -5.08 -0.22
N SER A 70 9.96 -6.09 -1.06
CA SER A 70 10.67 -6.27 -2.34
C SER A 70 9.96 -5.63 -3.52
N LEU A 71 8.66 -5.36 -3.38
CA LEU A 71 7.87 -4.71 -4.42
C LEU A 71 8.09 -3.20 -4.46
N PHE A 72 8.01 -2.52 -3.32
CA PHE A 72 8.17 -1.07 -3.25
C PHE A 72 9.63 -0.65 -3.47
N THR A 73 9.82 0.39 -4.29
CA THR A 73 11.11 1.01 -4.57
C THR A 73 11.05 2.51 -4.26
N GLY A 74 12.17 3.17 -4.38
CA GLY A 74 12.30 4.61 -4.15
C GLY A 74 13.26 4.91 -3.00
N VAL A 75 13.55 6.19 -2.79
CA VAL A 75 14.67 6.67 -1.97
C VAL A 75 14.76 6.02 -0.58
N LEU A 76 13.62 5.80 0.09
CA LEU A 76 13.64 5.17 1.42
C LEU A 76 14.06 3.70 1.34
N TYR A 77 13.52 2.96 0.37
CA TYR A 77 13.81 1.53 0.21
C TYR A 77 15.25 1.32 -0.28
N GLU A 78 15.71 2.16 -1.21
CA GLU A 78 17.09 2.18 -1.67
C GLU A 78 18.06 2.46 -0.51
N ALA A 79 17.77 3.45 0.34
CA ALA A 79 18.57 3.75 1.51
C ALA A 79 18.60 2.59 2.53
N ILE A 80 17.49 1.86 2.70
CA ILE A 80 17.45 0.68 3.57
C ILE A 80 18.34 -0.43 3.00
N GLU A 81 18.24 -0.70 1.69
CA GLU A 81 19.08 -1.71 1.02
C GLU A 81 20.58 -1.38 1.12
N GLU A 82 20.95 -0.10 0.97
CA GLU A 82 22.33 0.35 1.08
C GLU A 82 22.88 0.27 2.51
N CYS A 83 22.10 0.76 3.48
CA CYS A 83 22.57 0.88 4.88
C CYS A 83 22.38 -0.40 5.69
N ALA A 84 21.41 -1.25 5.33
CA ALA A 84 21.03 -2.46 6.06
C ALA A 84 20.48 -3.54 5.10
N PRO A 85 21.32 -4.13 4.23
CA PRO A 85 20.88 -5.03 3.14
C PRO A 85 20.11 -6.28 3.61
N ASN A 86 20.19 -6.62 4.90
CA ASN A 86 19.43 -7.73 5.49
C ASN A 86 18.26 -7.28 6.39
N ALA A 87 17.89 -5.99 6.36
CA ALA A 87 16.85 -5.45 7.23
C ALA A 87 15.54 -6.24 7.13
N TRP A 88 15.09 -6.54 5.92
CA TRP A 88 13.84 -7.25 5.67
C TRP A 88 13.84 -8.73 6.07
N ALA A 89 15.02 -9.35 6.18
CA ALA A 89 15.18 -10.72 6.69
C ALA A 89 15.32 -10.77 8.22
N SER A 90 15.55 -9.64 8.87
CA SER A 90 15.73 -9.56 10.32
C SER A 90 14.41 -9.65 11.08
N THR A 91 14.49 -9.94 12.39
CA THR A 91 13.33 -9.86 13.30
C THR A 91 12.81 -8.43 13.45
N GLY A 92 13.65 -7.42 13.22
CA GLY A 92 13.24 -6.01 13.19
C GLY A 92 12.19 -5.68 12.14
N ALA A 93 12.15 -6.43 11.03
CA ALA A 93 11.14 -6.26 9.99
C ALA A 93 9.70 -6.48 10.50
N GLU A 94 9.50 -7.26 11.55
CA GLU A 94 8.18 -7.50 12.16
C GLU A 94 7.60 -6.25 12.85
N HIS A 95 8.45 -5.25 13.11
CA HIS A 95 8.06 -3.97 13.71
C HIS A 95 7.90 -2.84 12.67
N VAL A 96 7.99 -3.16 11.38
CA VAL A 96 7.83 -2.19 10.29
C VAL A 96 6.42 -2.27 9.71
N SER A 97 5.77 -1.12 9.61
CA SER A 97 4.48 -0.97 8.94
C SER A 97 4.65 -0.14 7.66
N ILE A 98 4.23 -0.71 6.53
CA ILE A 98 4.28 -0.06 5.21
C ILE A 98 2.90 0.47 4.87
N PHE A 99 2.77 1.78 4.65
CA PHE A 99 1.50 2.38 4.28
C PHE A 99 1.30 2.40 2.76
N SER A 100 0.13 2.00 2.30
CA SER A 100 -0.24 1.86 0.89
C SER A 100 -1.58 2.53 0.60
N GLY A 101 -1.69 3.23 -0.53
CA GLY A 101 -2.95 3.78 -1.00
C GLY A 101 -4.00 2.70 -1.29
N LEU A 102 -3.57 1.53 -1.76
CA LEU A 102 -4.45 0.41 -2.11
C LEU A 102 -4.81 -0.44 -0.89
N PHE A 103 -3.85 -0.72 -0.01
CA PHE A 103 -4.01 -1.72 1.06
C PHE A 103 -4.09 -1.12 2.46
N GLY A 104 -3.99 0.21 2.61
CA GLY A 104 -3.97 0.88 3.91
C GLY A 104 -2.62 0.70 4.61
N VAL A 105 -2.48 -0.33 5.41
CA VAL A 105 -1.23 -0.72 6.08
C VAL A 105 -0.90 -2.18 5.82
N LEU A 106 0.38 -2.48 5.70
CA LEU A 106 0.95 -3.79 5.37
C LEU A 106 2.16 -4.09 6.25
N SER A 107 2.41 -5.38 6.46
CA SER A 107 3.72 -5.88 6.87
C SER A 107 4.67 -5.94 5.67
N PRO A 108 6.00 -5.83 5.87
CA PRO A 108 6.99 -6.08 4.82
C PRO A 108 6.86 -7.43 4.12
N ARG A 109 6.28 -8.43 4.80
CA ARG A 109 6.11 -9.81 4.31
C ARG A 109 4.77 -10.07 3.61
N ASP A 110 3.85 -9.11 3.58
CA ASP A 110 2.57 -9.25 2.88
C ASP A 110 2.80 -9.36 1.37
N PHE A 111 2.19 -10.35 0.75
CA PHE A 111 2.28 -10.57 -0.70
C PHE A 111 1.24 -9.74 -1.43
N ILE A 112 1.69 -8.80 -2.23
CA ILE A 112 0.84 -7.87 -2.98
C ILE A 112 1.26 -7.75 -4.44
N PRO A 113 0.32 -7.49 -5.38
CA PRO A 113 0.62 -7.27 -6.78
C PRO A 113 1.18 -5.87 -7.05
N ASP A 114 1.80 -5.68 -8.20
CA ASP A 114 2.09 -4.34 -8.71
C ASP A 114 0.78 -3.55 -8.93
N HIS A 115 0.81 -2.26 -8.62
CA HIS A 115 -0.33 -1.36 -8.74
C HIS A 115 0.11 0.10 -8.79
N ARG A 116 -0.78 0.98 -9.25
CA ARG A 116 -0.54 2.42 -9.35
C ARG A 116 -1.64 3.18 -8.61
N LEU A 117 -1.46 3.40 -7.31
CA LEU A 117 -2.38 4.17 -6.48
C LEU A 117 -1.64 4.83 -5.33
N ALA A 118 -1.67 6.16 -5.27
CA ALA A 118 -1.08 6.91 -4.16
C ALA A 118 -2.14 7.31 -3.13
N MET A 119 -1.75 7.42 -1.86
CA MET A 119 -2.64 7.75 -0.74
C MET A 119 -3.36 9.10 -0.87
N GLY A 120 -2.79 10.04 -1.63
CA GLY A 120 -3.40 11.36 -1.87
C GLY A 120 -4.39 11.43 -3.03
N VAL A 121 -4.67 10.31 -3.70
CA VAL A 121 -5.64 10.25 -4.81
C VAL A 121 -7.07 10.28 -4.26
N SER A 122 -7.97 10.90 -5.03
CA SER A 122 -9.41 10.84 -4.80
C SER A 122 -10.01 9.84 -5.79
N LEU A 123 -10.57 8.73 -5.29
CA LEU A 123 -11.28 7.74 -6.08
C LEU A 123 -12.78 8.05 -6.13
N PRO A 124 -13.48 7.66 -7.21
CA PRO A 124 -14.95 7.72 -7.25
C PRO A 124 -15.55 7.03 -6.03
N ASP A 125 -16.65 7.57 -5.52
CA ASP A 125 -17.44 7.05 -4.38
C ASP A 125 -16.69 6.93 -3.04
N LEU A 126 -15.37 6.94 -3.01
CA LEU A 126 -14.55 6.88 -1.80
C LEU A 126 -14.03 8.25 -1.37
N GLY A 127 -13.88 9.19 -2.30
CA GLY A 127 -13.22 10.47 -2.04
C GLY A 127 -11.71 10.34 -1.87
N VAL A 128 -11.11 11.25 -1.12
CA VAL A 128 -9.65 11.27 -0.88
C VAL A 128 -9.26 10.08 -0.01
N LEU A 129 -8.38 9.22 -0.51
CA LEU A 129 -8.01 7.97 0.15
C LEU A 129 -7.42 8.17 1.55
N SER A 130 -6.62 9.22 1.76
CA SER A 130 -6.10 9.49 3.12
C SER A 130 -7.21 9.76 4.14
N THR A 131 -8.29 10.40 3.74
CA THR A 131 -9.46 10.63 4.59
C THR A 131 -10.29 9.35 4.74
N TRP A 132 -10.44 8.60 3.66
CA TRP A 132 -11.21 7.35 3.66
C TRP A 132 -10.55 6.26 4.52
N TRP A 133 -9.22 6.15 4.48
CA TRP A 133 -8.46 5.19 5.28
C TRP A 133 -8.38 5.57 6.76
N ALA A 134 -8.41 6.87 7.12
CA ALA A 134 -8.10 7.34 8.46
C ALA A 134 -8.84 6.61 9.59
N PRO A 135 -10.18 6.53 9.62
CA PRO A 135 -10.88 5.84 10.73
C PRO A 135 -10.59 4.34 10.78
N ARG A 136 -10.30 3.72 9.64
CA ARG A 136 -10.03 2.29 9.52
C ARG A 136 -8.63 1.93 10.01
N LEU A 137 -7.67 2.79 9.73
CA LEU A 137 -6.29 2.65 10.19
C LEU A 137 -6.15 2.96 11.68
N ASP A 138 -6.88 3.97 12.16
CA ASP A 138 -6.92 4.29 13.59
C ASP A 138 -7.47 3.10 14.39
N GLU A 139 -8.54 2.45 13.93
CA GLU A 139 -9.08 1.25 14.56
C GLU A 139 -8.10 0.07 14.51
N ALA A 140 -7.49 -0.18 13.34
CA ALA A 140 -6.62 -1.33 13.14
C ALA A 140 -5.29 -1.24 13.91
N LEU A 141 -4.77 -0.02 14.14
CA LEU A 141 -3.44 0.22 14.71
C LEU A 141 -3.46 0.65 16.18
N SER A 142 -4.60 1.08 16.71
CA SER A 142 -4.68 1.64 18.07
C SER A 142 -4.16 0.69 19.16
N ALA A 143 -4.46 -0.59 19.03
CA ALA A 143 -4.06 -1.59 20.02
C ALA A 143 -2.55 -1.90 19.99
N GLU A 144 -1.93 -1.84 18.81
CA GLU A 144 -0.52 -2.17 18.63
C GLU A 144 0.41 -1.03 19.06
N ALA A 145 -0.09 0.19 18.99
CA ALA A 145 0.71 1.40 19.15
C ALA A 145 0.74 1.91 20.60
N SER A 146 -0.22 1.54 21.44
CA SER A 146 -0.43 2.11 22.78
C SER A 146 0.74 1.94 23.77
N GLU A 147 1.67 1.02 23.51
CA GLU A 147 2.78 0.71 24.40
C GLU A 147 4.16 0.78 23.72
N ARG A 148 4.24 1.42 22.55
CA ARG A 148 5.48 1.42 21.75
C ARG A 148 5.95 2.82 21.40
N ILE A 149 7.26 2.99 21.26
CA ILE A 149 7.84 4.17 20.61
C ILE A 149 7.65 3.99 19.12
N ILE A 150 7.03 4.99 18.45
CA ILE A 150 6.77 4.98 17.03
C ILE A 150 7.69 5.98 16.33
N ILE A 151 8.40 5.50 15.31
CA ILE A 151 9.19 6.34 14.42
C ILE A 151 8.41 6.49 13.10
N ASP A 152 7.90 7.68 12.84
CA ASP A 152 7.10 7.98 11.66
C ASP A 152 7.93 8.60 10.54
N GLY A 153 8.30 7.77 9.55
CA GLY A 153 9.02 8.17 8.33
C GLY A 153 8.11 8.49 7.13
N ARG A 154 6.78 8.55 7.29
CA ARG A 154 5.83 8.72 6.19
C ARG A 154 5.82 10.15 5.64
N SER A 155 5.56 10.28 4.32
CA SER A 155 5.28 11.58 3.69
C SER A 155 3.87 12.11 3.98
N GLY A 156 3.60 13.38 3.66
CA GLY A 156 2.40 14.09 4.04
C GLY A 156 1.06 13.36 3.82
N PRO A 157 0.73 12.87 2.61
CA PRO A 157 -0.53 12.17 2.36
C PRO A 157 -0.70 10.88 3.18
N TYR A 158 0.40 10.16 3.43
CA TYR A 158 0.40 8.93 4.24
C TYR A 158 0.27 9.24 5.74
N ARG A 159 0.86 10.34 6.21
CA ARG A 159 0.66 10.81 7.58
C ARG A 159 -0.78 11.28 7.82
N ALA A 160 -1.41 11.90 6.80
CA ALA A 160 -2.82 12.30 6.88
C ALA A 160 -3.79 11.11 6.99
N ALA A 161 -3.42 9.95 6.46
CA ALA A 161 -4.23 8.73 6.50
C ALA A 161 -4.30 8.07 7.89
N CYS A 162 -3.35 8.37 8.77
CA CYS A 162 -3.36 7.91 10.15
C CYS A 162 -2.51 8.90 10.96
N LYS A 163 -3.16 9.74 11.74
CA LYS A 163 -2.50 10.81 12.51
C LYS A 163 -1.85 10.32 13.79
N ALA A 164 -1.97 9.03 14.08
CA ALA A 164 -1.34 8.40 15.22
C ALA A 164 -1.59 9.19 16.53
N PRO A 165 -2.78 9.12 17.12
CA PRO A 165 -3.08 9.84 18.35
C PRO A 165 -2.42 9.21 19.59
N TRP A 166 -1.71 8.12 19.40
CA TRP A 166 -0.97 7.42 20.43
C TRP A 166 0.44 7.93 20.62
#